data_60b6d1633ccc01d448fb956175354666
#
_entry.id   60b6d1633ccc01d448fb956175354666
#
_cell.length_a   1.000
_cell.length_b   1.000
_cell.length_c   1.000
_cell.angle_alpha   90.00
_cell.angle_beta   90.00
_cell.angle_gamma   90.00
#
_symmetry.space_group_name_H-M   'P 1'
#
loop_
_entity.id
_entity.type
_entity.pdbx_description
1 polymer ?
#
loop_
_entity_poly.entity_id
_entity_poly.type
_entity_poly.pdbx_seq_one_letter_code
_entity_poly.pdbx_strand_id
1 'polypeptide(L)'
;QLAQAGRLDLTHEFIQHGDVTVYAHVTSVARASLSFAEHLGRAGISIDRASLLRGALLHDYFLYDWHDPDPSHRLHGFRHPFFALARAEEDFELTPRERNIIARHMFPLVPVPPTCREAWIVCLADKWCALRETVAGRLPRKDEADDGVSGESSEKRRG
;
A
#
# COMPACT_ATOMS: atom_id res chain seq x y z
N GLN A 1 -13.52 7.02 11.20
CA GLN A 1 -14.61 6.00 11.29
C GLN A 1 -14.13 4.60 10.86
N LEU A 2 -13.41 4.44 9.72
CA LEU A 2 -12.89 3.12 9.30
C LEU A 2 -11.88 2.55 10.31
N ALA A 3 -10.94 3.36 10.80
CA ALA A 3 -9.95 2.94 11.79
C ALA A 3 -10.59 2.51 13.14
N GLN A 4 -11.73 3.10 13.49
CA GLN A 4 -12.46 2.80 14.73
C GLN A 4 -13.46 1.64 14.59
N ALA A 5 -13.88 1.32 13.36
CA ALA A 5 -14.91 0.32 13.09
C ALA A 5 -14.35 -1.06 12.73
N GLY A 6 -13.05 -1.18 12.46
CA GLY A 6 -12.40 -2.42 12.07
C GLY A 6 -10.99 -2.55 12.64
N ARG A 7 -10.25 -3.52 12.12
CA ARG A 7 -8.88 -3.86 12.52
C ARG A 7 -7.81 -3.14 11.68
N LEU A 8 -8.13 -1.97 11.11
CA LEU A 8 -7.21 -1.24 10.22
C LEU A 8 -5.91 -0.83 10.96
N ASP A 9 -5.99 -0.56 12.26
CA ASP A 9 -4.81 -0.20 13.07
C ASP A 9 -3.78 -1.34 13.14
N LEU A 10 -4.22 -2.61 13.03
CA LEU A 10 -3.30 -3.76 13.01
C LEU A 10 -2.42 -3.79 11.75
N THR A 11 -2.81 -3.11 10.67
CA THR A 11 -2.01 -3.03 9.45
C THR A 11 -0.70 -2.24 9.60
N HIS A 12 -0.53 -1.52 10.73
CA HIS A 12 0.75 -0.92 11.11
C HIS A 12 1.82 -1.93 11.49
N GLU A 13 1.42 -3.15 11.89
CA GLU A 13 2.31 -4.20 12.36
C GLU A 13 2.89 -5.05 11.21
N PHE A 14 2.29 -4.96 10.01
CA PHE A 14 2.66 -5.81 8.87
C PHE A 14 3.43 -5.02 7.81
N ILE A 15 4.51 -5.63 7.29
CA ILE A 15 5.34 -5.03 6.24
C ILE A 15 4.77 -5.39 4.87
N GLN A 16 4.65 -4.40 3.99
CA GLN A 16 4.18 -4.56 2.61
C GLN A 16 5.36 -4.70 1.62
N HIS A 17 6.24 -3.70 1.55
CA HIS A 17 7.38 -3.66 0.65
C HIS A 17 8.59 -3.01 1.33
N GLY A 18 9.73 -3.70 1.40
CA GLY A 18 10.92 -3.19 2.08
C GLY A 18 10.63 -2.85 3.54
N ASP A 19 10.78 -1.59 3.94
CA ASP A 19 10.49 -1.08 5.29
C ASP A 19 9.09 -0.41 5.39
N VAL A 20 8.26 -0.52 4.35
CA VAL A 20 6.95 0.14 4.28
C VAL A 20 5.88 -0.78 4.85
N THR A 21 5.14 -0.30 5.85
CA THR A 21 4.02 -1.05 6.43
C THR A 21 2.81 -1.06 5.49
N VAL A 22 1.93 -2.06 5.64
CA VAL A 22 0.65 -2.13 4.90
C VAL A 22 -0.14 -0.83 5.08
N TYR A 23 -0.20 -0.29 6.30
CA TYR A 23 -0.88 0.98 6.57
C TYR A 23 -0.31 2.16 5.77
N ALA A 24 1.02 2.31 5.74
CA ALA A 24 1.68 3.37 4.99
C ALA A 24 1.42 3.24 3.49
N HIS A 25 1.47 2.00 2.96
CA HIS A 25 1.18 1.68 1.59
C HIS A 25 -0.26 2.06 1.20
N VAL A 26 -1.28 1.52 1.90
CA VAL A 26 -2.69 1.79 1.55
C VAL A 26 -3.05 3.27 1.67
N THR A 27 -2.40 4.00 2.61
CA THR A 27 -2.56 5.45 2.74
C THR A 27 -1.96 6.19 1.53
N SER A 28 -0.80 5.75 1.05
CA SER A 28 -0.15 6.31 -0.15
C SER A 28 -0.99 6.05 -1.40
N VAL A 29 -1.53 4.83 -1.55
CA VAL A 29 -2.43 4.45 -2.63
C VAL A 29 -3.73 5.28 -2.60
N ALA A 30 -4.31 5.49 -1.42
CA ALA A 30 -5.51 6.32 -1.26
C ALA A 30 -5.27 7.78 -1.69
N ARG A 31 -4.13 8.38 -1.32
CA ARG A 31 -3.74 9.74 -1.74
C ARG A 31 -3.53 9.83 -3.26
N ALA A 32 -2.80 8.88 -3.83
CA ALA A 32 -2.58 8.81 -5.28
C ALA A 32 -3.90 8.64 -6.03
N SER A 33 -4.78 7.76 -5.56
CA SER A 33 -6.10 7.53 -6.15
C SER A 33 -6.97 8.80 -6.15
N LEU A 34 -6.98 9.56 -5.05
CA LEU A 34 -7.70 10.82 -4.97
C LEU A 34 -7.14 11.86 -5.96
N SER A 35 -5.81 11.94 -6.09
CA SER A 35 -5.17 12.84 -7.07
C SER A 35 -5.57 12.46 -8.51
N PHE A 36 -5.56 11.18 -8.86
CA PHE A 36 -6.04 10.72 -10.18
C PHE A 36 -7.51 11.05 -10.40
N ALA A 37 -8.36 10.84 -9.39
CA ALA A 37 -9.78 11.19 -9.46
C ALA A 37 -10.01 12.69 -9.67
N GLU A 38 -9.18 13.55 -9.08
CA GLU A 38 -9.26 15.01 -9.30
C GLU A 38 -8.92 15.39 -10.74
N HIS A 39 -7.88 14.82 -11.31
CA HIS A 39 -7.52 15.07 -12.72
C HIS A 39 -8.62 14.61 -13.67
N LEU A 40 -9.18 13.42 -13.45
CA LEU A 40 -10.32 12.91 -14.23
C LEU A 40 -11.58 13.76 -14.05
N GLY A 41 -11.84 14.25 -12.84
CA GLY A 41 -12.96 15.15 -12.54
C GLY A 41 -12.87 16.47 -13.30
N ARG A 42 -11.66 17.05 -13.44
CA ARG A 42 -11.42 18.23 -14.28
C ARG A 42 -11.71 17.99 -15.76
N ALA A 43 -11.57 16.74 -16.22
CA ALA A 43 -11.95 16.30 -17.56
C ALA A 43 -13.44 15.91 -17.68
N GLY A 44 -14.28 16.20 -16.68
CA GLY A 44 -15.71 15.91 -16.68
C GLY A 44 -16.08 14.46 -16.37
N ILE A 45 -15.13 13.63 -15.90
CA ILE A 45 -15.38 12.23 -15.54
C ILE A 45 -15.81 12.15 -14.08
N SER A 46 -17.05 11.70 -13.85
CA SER A 46 -17.57 11.50 -12.49
C SER A 46 -16.97 10.25 -11.85
N ILE A 47 -16.47 10.40 -10.61
CA ILE A 47 -15.89 9.35 -9.78
C ILE A 47 -16.59 9.35 -8.42
N ASP A 48 -16.98 8.19 -7.93
CA ASP A 48 -17.46 8.02 -6.56
C ASP A 48 -16.27 8.04 -5.60
N ARG A 49 -16.00 9.25 -5.06
CA ARG A 49 -14.85 9.49 -4.19
C ARG A 49 -14.94 8.74 -2.86
N ALA A 50 -16.13 8.48 -2.36
CA ALA A 50 -16.33 7.75 -1.11
C ALA A 50 -15.95 6.27 -1.29
N SER A 51 -16.50 5.60 -2.29
CA SER A 51 -16.13 4.22 -2.60
C SER A 51 -14.68 4.08 -3.03
N LEU A 52 -14.14 5.07 -3.79
CA LEU A 52 -12.72 5.09 -4.17
C LEU A 52 -11.81 5.10 -2.93
N LEU A 53 -12.06 6.01 -1.98
CA LEU A 53 -11.24 6.15 -0.78
C LEU A 53 -11.33 4.91 0.11
N ARG A 54 -12.55 4.43 0.37
CA ARG A 54 -12.75 3.24 1.20
C ARG A 54 -12.13 2.01 0.55
N GLY A 55 -12.36 1.80 -0.74
CA GLY A 55 -11.75 0.70 -1.48
C GLY A 55 -10.22 0.76 -1.50
N ALA A 56 -9.64 1.95 -1.69
CA ALA A 56 -8.18 2.13 -1.65
C ALA A 56 -7.58 1.86 -0.26
N LEU A 57 -8.28 2.19 0.82
CA LEU A 57 -7.80 1.88 2.18
C LEU A 57 -7.95 0.39 2.54
N LEU A 58 -8.86 -0.33 1.88
CA LEU A 58 -9.18 -1.71 2.18
C LEU A 58 -8.65 -2.72 1.14
N HIS A 59 -7.98 -2.26 0.06
CA HIS A 59 -7.57 -3.17 -1.01
C HIS A 59 -6.58 -4.24 -0.54
N ASP A 60 -5.72 -3.90 0.43
CA ASP A 60 -4.75 -4.77 1.09
C ASP A 60 -5.09 -5.01 2.58
N TYR A 61 -6.37 -5.15 2.89
CA TYR A 61 -6.86 -5.42 4.24
C TYR A 61 -6.69 -6.90 4.61
N PHE A 62 -5.44 -7.37 4.54
CA PHE A 62 -5.05 -8.68 5.09
C PHE A 62 -4.29 -8.46 6.41
N LEU A 63 -4.55 -9.34 7.39
CA LEU A 63 -4.06 -9.21 8.77
C LEU A 63 -3.11 -10.39 9.09
N TYR A 64 -2.05 -10.55 8.27
CA TYR A 64 -1.00 -11.54 8.49
C TYR A 64 0.30 -11.09 7.80
N ASP A 65 1.44 -11.56 8.34
CA ASP A 65 2.74 -11.36 7.67
C ASP A 65 2.89 -12.40 6.55
N TRP A 66 2.85 -11.94 5.30
CA TRP A 66 2.99 -12.83 4.15
C TRP A 66 4.45 -13.25 3.89
N HIS A 67 5.43 -12.66 4.60
CA HIS A 67 6.83 -13.07 4.56
C HIS A 67 7.09 -14.28 5.45
N ASP A 68 6.20 -14.60 6.39
CA ASP A 68 6.32 -15.80 7.19
C ASP A 68 6.25 -17.05 6.30
N PRO A 69 7.12 -18.07 6.53
CA PRO A 69 7.18 -19.29 5.72
C PRO A 69 6.00 -20.24 6.02
N ASP A 70 4.78 -19.78 5.79
CA ASP A 70 3.56 -20.57 5.93
C ASP A 70 3.10 -21.06 4.55
N PRO A 71 2.78 -22.35 4.36
CA PRO A 71 2.24 -22.88 3.11
C PRO A 71 0.96 -22.18 2.64
N SER A 72 0.16 -21.58 3.53
CA SER A 72 -1.02 -20.80 3.19
C SER A 72 -0.69 -19.50 2.45
N HIS A 73 0.54 -18.97 2.63
CA HIS A 73 1.05 -17.77 1.96
C HIS A 73 1.58 -18.03 0.55
N ARG A 74 1.61 -19.31 0.11
CA ARG A 74 2.02 -19.64 -1.26
C ARG A 74 1.10 -18.95 -2.25
N LEU A 75 1.69 -18.33 -3.29
CA LEU A 75 0.99 -17.54 -4.29
C LEU A 75 0.25 -16.32 -3.70
N HIS A 76 0.84 -15.70 -2.66
CA HIS A 76 0.27 -14.51 -2.01
C HIS A 76 -0.20 -13.47 -3.05
N GLY A 77 0.62 -13.10 -4.03
CA GLY A 77 0.28 -12.12 -5.06
C GLY A 77 -1.02 -12.43 -5.84
N PHE A 78 -1.39 -13.71 -5.96
CA PHE A 78 -2.65 -14.11 -6.62
C PHE A 78 -3.84 -14.22 -5.66
N ARG A 79 -3.58 -14.48 -4.38
CA ARG A 79 -4.62 -14.84 -3.39
C ARG A 79 -4.98 -13.71 -2.45
N HIS A 80 -4.06 -12.78 -2.19
CA HIS A 80 -4.30 -11.71 -1.20
C HIS A 80 -5.53 -10.83 -1.52
N PRO A 81 -5.92 -10.53 -2.78
CA PRO A 81 -7.12 -9.75 -3.03
C PRO A 81 -8.39 -10.42 -2.49
N PHE A 82 -8.42 -11.76 -2.54
CA PHE A 82 -9.55 -12.54 -2.03
C PHE A 82 -9.55 -12.60 -0.50
N PHE A 83 -8.37 -12.71 0.12
CA PHE A 83 -8.25 -12.64 1.58
C PHE A 83 -8.58 -11.24 2.11
N ALA A 84 -8.08 -10.19 1.45
CA ALA A 84 -8.43 -8.81 1.79
C ALA A 84 -9.93 -8.56 1.68
N LEU A 85 -10.57 -9.06 0.59
CA LEU A 85 -12.01 -8.94 0.43
C LEU A 85 -12.78 -9.67 1.52
N ALA A 86 -12.44 -10.93 1.80
CA ALA A 86 -13.11 -11.71 2.84
C ALA A 86 -13.00 -11.04 4.21
N ARG A 87 -11.80 -10.54 4.57
CA ARG A 87 -11.59 -9.82 5.83
C ARG A 87 -12.32 -8.48 5.89
N ALA A 88 -12.34 -7.75 4.79
CA ALA A 88 -13.09 -6.50 4.72
C ALA A 88 -14.60 -6.72 4.83
N GLU A 89 -15.14 -7.82 4.30
CA GLU A 89 -16.56 -8.20 4.43
C GLU A 89 -16.95 -8.67 5.85
N GLU A 90 -15.99 -9.19 6.63
CA GLU A 90 -16.21 -9.52 8.04
C GLU A 90 -16.42 -8.26 8.90
N ASP A 91 -15.66 -7.19 8.61
CA ASP A 91 -15.60 -6.01 9.45
C ASP A 91 -16.45 -4.83 8.93
N PHE A 92 -16.80 -4.83 7.64
CA PHE A 92 -17.46 -3.71 6.99
C PHE A 92 -18.56 -4.13 6.02
N GLU A 93 -19.63 -3.37 5.99
CA GLU A 93 -20.56 -3.42 4.85
C GLU A 93 -19.91 -2.74 3.63
N LEU A 94 -19.70 -3.51 2.58
CA LEU A 94 -19.06 -3.06 1.34
C LEU A 94 -20.08 -2.86 0.22
N THR A 95 -19.94 -1.75 -0.48
CA THR A 95 -20.65 -1.55 -1.75
C THR A 95 -20.12 -2.50 -2.85
N PRO A 96 -20.90 -2.79 -3.92
CA PRO A 96 -20.40 -3.56 -5.06
C PRO A 96 -19.14 -2.96 -5.70
N ARG A 97 -19.00 -1.63 -5.63
CA ARG A 97 -17.85 -0.90 -6.17
C ARG A 97 -16.59 -1.11 -5.32
N GLU A 98 -16.72 -1.04 -4.01
CA GLU A 98 -15.64 -1.33 -3.07
C GLU A 98 -15.16 -2.79 -3.19
N ARG A 99 -16.09 -3.74 -3.30
CA ARG A 99 -15.75 -5.14 -3.60
C ARG A 99 -14.96 -5.30 -4.89
N ASN A 100 -15.37 -4.58 -5.94
CA ASN A 100 -14.65 -4.61 -7.22
C ASN A 100 -13.23 -4.04 -7.09
N ILE A 101 -13.05 -2.94 -6.36
CA ILE A 101 -11.74 -2.37 -6.08
C ILE A 101 -10.86 -3.41 -5.41
N ILE A 102 -11.28 -3.97 -4.28
CA ILE A 102 -10.50 -4.92 -3.49
C ILE A 102 -10.17 -6.18 -4.28
N ALA A 103 -11.17 -6.79 -4.93
CA ALA A 103 -10.97 -8.06 -5.65
C ALA A 103 -10.13 -7.94 -6.94
N ARG A 104 -10.01 -6.75 -7.55
CA ARG A 104 -9.45 -6.57 -8.90
C ARG A 104 -8.18 -5.71 -8.96
N HIS A 105 -7.70 -5.18 -7.83
CA HIS A 105 -6.53 -4.29 -7.83
C HIS A 105 -5.27 -4.99 -8.38
N MET A 106 -5.15 -6.31 -8.26
CA MET A 106 -3.99 -7.07 -8.75
C MET A 106 -4.01 -7.39 -10.25
N PHE A 107 -4.96 -6.86 -11.01
CA PHE A 107 -4.87 -6.99 -12.48
C PHE A 107 -3.55 -6.35 -13.02
N PRO A 108 -2.83 -6.96 -14.00
CA PRO A 108 -3.14 -8.20 -14.75
C PRO A 108 -2.61 -9.50 -14.11
N LEU A 109 -1.95 -9.45 -12.95
CA LEU A 109 -1.47 -10.66 -12.28
C LEU A 109 -2.62 -11.64 -12.00
N VAL A 110 -3.72 -11.14 -11.44
CA VAL A 110 -5.00 -11.84 -11.43
C VAL A 110 -5.73 -11.47 -12.72
N PRO A 111 -6.00 -12.41 -13.66
CA PRO A 111 -6.41 -12.09 -15.02
C PRO A 111 -7.91 -11.72 -15.14
N VAL A 112 -8.46 -11.05 -14.12
CA VAL A 112 -9.84 -10.56 -14.14
C VAL A 112 -9.81 -9.04 -13.96
N PRO A 113 -10.13 -8.26 -15.03
CA PRO A 113 -9.95 -6.82 -15.04
C PRO A 113 -10.95 -6.10 -14.12
N PRO A 114 -10.58 -4.89 -13.64
CA PRO A 114 -11.52 -3.97 -13.00
C PRO A 114 -12.71 -3.66 -13.90
N THR A 115 -13.93 -3.55 -13.33
CA THR A 115 -15.16 -3.30 -14.08
C THR A 115 -15.74 -1.90 -13.84
N CYS A 116 -15.13 -1.09 -12.96
CA CYS A 116 -15.51 0.29 -12.73
C CYS A 116 -14.27 1.20 -12.72
N ARG A 117 -14.50 2.51 -12.89
CA ARG A 117 -13.45 3.53 -12.98
C ARG A 117 -12.62 3.60 -11.71
N GLU A 118 -13.27 3.54 -10.57
CA GLU A 118 -12.65 3.57 -9.26
C GLU A 118 -11.68 2.39 -9.07
N ALA A 119 -12.06 1.21 -9.50
CA ALA A 119 -11.19 0.03 -9.43
C ALA A 119 -9.97 0.12 -10.38
N TRP A 120 -10.12 0.72 -11.56
CA TRP A 120 -8.99 1.04 -12.43
C TRP A 120 -8.05 2.05 -11.82
N ILE A 121 -8.59 3.10 -11.19
CA ILE A 121 -7.78 4.12 -10.52
C ILE A 121 -6.94 3.50 -9.41
N VAL A 122 -7.55 2.68 -8.53
CA VAL A 122 -6.82 2.04 -7.44
C VAL A 122 -5.80 1.04 -7.96
N CYS A 123 -6.17 0.23 -8.95
CA CYS A 123 -5.25 -0.73 -9.61
C CYS A 123 -3.98 -0.05 -10.16
N LEU A 124 -4.11 1.13 -10.77
CA LEU A 124 -2.97 1.88 -11.30
C LEU A 124 -2.18 2.60 -10.19
N ALA A 125 -2.88 3.18 -9.22
CA ALA A 125 -2.28 3.87 -8.08
C ALA A 125 -1.45 2.91 -7.22
N ASP A 126 -1.96 1.71 -6.96
CA ASP A 126 -1.26 0.65 -6.25
C ASP A 126 0.07 0.32 -6.91
N LYS A 127 0.07 0.01 -8.20
CA LYS A 127 1.30 -0.31 -8.96
C LYS A 127 2.30 0.84 -9.00
N TRP A 128 1.81 2.06 -9.11
CA TRP A 128 2.62 3.26 -9.04
C TRP A 128 3.30 3.42 -7.67
N CYS A 129 2.54 3.24 -6.57
CA CYS A 129 3.07 3.33 -5.22
C CYS A 129 4.07 2.20 -4.95
N ALA A 130 3.74 0.95 -5.28
CA ALA A 130 4.63 -0.20 -5.11
C ALA A 130 5.95 -0.03 -5.87
N LEU A 131 5.92 0.49 -7.11
CA LEU A 131 7.13 0.80 -7.87
C LEU A 131 7.98 1.86 -7.18
N ARG A 132 7.37 2.96 -6.71
CA ARG A 132 8.09 4.03 -6.01
C ARG A 132 8.72 3.55 -4.71
N GLU A 133 8.00 2.77 -3.92
CA GLU A 133 8.46 2.19 -2.66
C GLU A 133 9.63 1.25 -2.89
N THR A 134 9.54 0.38 -3.91
CA THR A 134 10.63 -0.53 -4.28
C THR A 134 11.88 0.23 -4.75
N VAL A 135 11.72 1.30 -5.52
CA VAL A 135 12.86 2.11 -5.99
C VAL A 135 13.47 2.90 -4.82
N ALA A 136 12.63 3.51 -3.97
CA ALA A 136 13.10 4.27 -2.81
C ALA A 136 13.85 3.39 -1.81
N GLY A 137 13.39 2.17 -1.55
CA GLY A 137 14.05 1.22 -0.66
C GLY A 137 15.40 0.68 -1.21
N ARG A 138 15.65 0.83 -2.51
CA ARG A 138 16.94 0.43 -3.15
C ARG A 138 17.97 1.56 -3.22
N LEU A 139 17.57 2.81 -2.96
CA LEU A 139 18.50 3.94 -2.94
C LEU A 139 19.18 4.00 -1.57
N PRO A 140 20.51 4.10 -1.49
CA PRO A 140 21.22 4.23 -0.22
C PRO A 140 20.72 5.49 0.51
N ARG A 141 20.42 5.36 1.79
CA ARG A 141 20.06 6.49 2.64
C ARG A 141 21.23 7.46 2.69
N LYS A 142 20.95 8.72 2.42
CA LYS A 142 21.94 9.81 2.33
C LYS A 142 22.56 10.18 3.69
N ASP A 143 22.08 9.60 4.77
CA ASP A 143 22.40 10.01 6.14
C ASP A 143 23.53 9.18 6.78
N GLU A 144 24.08 8.17 6.12
CA GLU A 144 25.21 7.36 6.64
C GLU A 144 26.60 7.81 6.13
N ALA A 145 26.68 8.93 5.39
CA ALA A 145 27.95 9.38 4.77
C ALA A 145 28.69 10.48 5.51
N ASP A 146 28.20 11.00 6.67
CA ASP A 146 28.80 12.19 7.32
C ASP A 146 29.40 11.97 8.72
N ASP A 147 29.41 10.76 9.26
CA ASP A 147 30.02 10.49 10.59
C ASP A 147 31.40 9.82 10.54
N GLY A 148 32.13 9.97 9.47
CA GLY A 148 33.41 9.28 9.24
C GLY A 148 34.66 10.15 9.09
N VAL A 149 34.68 11.41 9.53
CA VAL A 149 35.96 12.15 9.56
C VAL A 149 35.97 13.28 10.62
N SER A 150 36.39 12.98 11.83
CA SER A 150 37.12 13.94 12.64
C SER A 150 37.58 13.29 13.95
N GLY A 151 38.89 13.17 14.11
CA GLY A 151 39.45 12.93 15.44
C GLY A 151 40.71 12.09 15.51
N GLU A 152 41.69 12.34 14.65
CA GLU A 152 43.04 11.95 15.01
C GLU A 152 44.01 13.07 14.68
N SER A 153 44.26 13.90 15.65
CA SER A 153 45.41 14.80 15.63
C SER A 153 45.91 15.12 17.07
N SER A 154 47.06 14.56 17.33
CA SER A 154 48.10 15.12 18.17
C SER A 154 47.85 15.29 19.68
N GLU A 155 48.48 14.45 20.44
CA GLU A 155 49.38 15.02 21.45
C GLU A 155 50.59 14.11 21.69
N LYS A 156 51.68 14.47 21.05
CA LYS A 156 53.02 14.02 21.37
C LYS A 156 53.79 15.25 21.73
N ARG A 157 54.01 15.53 23.04
CA ARG A 157 55.22 16.15 23.57
C ARG A 157 55.21 16.30 25.08
N ARG A 158 56.32 15.82 25.64
CA ARG A 158 57.11 16.28 26.79
C ARG A 158 56.76 15.75 28.18
N GLY A 159 57.75 15.10 28.71
CA GLY A 159 58.07 14.81 30.07
C GLY A 159 59.01 13.64 30.18
#